data_dc480b6f7ab7ddf08aef3bb24260f13c
#
_entry.id   dc480b6f7ab7ddf08aef3bb24260f13c
#
_cell.length_a   1.000
_cell.length_b   1.000
_cell.length_c   1.000
_cell.angle_alpha   90.00
_cell.angle_beta   90.00
_cell.angle_gamma   90.00
#
_symmetry.space_group_name_H-M   'P 1'
#
loop_
_entity.id
_entity.type
_entity.pdbx_description
1 polymer ?
#
loop_
_entity_poly.entity_id
_entity_poly.type
_entity_poly.pdbx_seq_one_letter_code
_entity_poly.pdbx_strand_id
1 'polypeptide(L)'
;DGNYFTVVYIADGGAFKWGTFAEQWLGYADVKTYADEAGAGISDDGGNIKFAKGGWYTLCFKAKINGEAIDYTLTVYPAALYIIGNATGGWDEASPALQLTAPADGSGIWVSPAFVGGGEMRAYVKAGTFEWWRTEFTLFEGNVFWRNLNIPDSWANDKGSDYSVVPAAGQKLYVKFGTPGVDANETGEVK
;
A
#
# COMPACT_ATOMS: atom_id res chain seq x y z
N ASP A 1 17.58 -2.23 -8.04
CA ASP A 1 16.26 -2.00 -8.65
C ASP A 1 15.17 -2.50 -7.73
N GLY A 2 14.09 -1.74 -7.55
CA GLY A 2 13.00 -2.15 -6.68
C GLY A 2 11.69 -1.43 -6.97
N ASN A 3 10.58 -2.04 -6.54
CA ASN A 3 9.28 -1.40 -6.50
C ASN A 3 8.92 -1.16 -5.02
N TYR A 4 8.45 0.05 -4.73
CA TYR A 4 8.06 0.49 -3.39
C TYR A 4 6.61 0.92 -3.43
N PHE A 5 5.79 0.35 -2.57
CA PHE A 5 4.36 0.61 -2.54
C PHE A 5 3.98 1.36 -1.27
N THR A 6 3.03 2.26 -1.40
CA THR A 6 2.34 2.87 -0.25
C THR A 6 0.90 3.18 -0.62
N VAL A 7 0.02 3.16 0.36
CA VAL A 7 -1.38 3.57 0.23
C VAL A 7 -1.56 4.90 0.93
N VAL A 8 -2.05 5.90 0.20
CA VAL A 8 -2.19 7.26 0.72
C VAL A 8 -3.53 7.87 0.32
N TYR A 9 -4.04 8.75 1.17
CA TYR A 9 -5.10 9.68 0.81
C TYR A 9 -4.50 11.02 0.41
N ILE A 10 -4.89 11.52 -0.73
CA ILE A 10 -4.51 12.85 -1.21
C ILE A 10 -5.80 13.64 -1.43
N ALA A 11 -5.90 14.84 -0.85
CA ALA A 11 -7.04 15.72 -1.07
C ALA A 11 -7.06 16.29 -2.49
N ASP A 12 -8.20 16.83 -2.92
CA ASP A 12 -8.29 17.54 -4.21
C ASP A 12 -7.24 18.67 -4.27
N GLY A 13 -6.44 18.67 -5.33
CA GLY A 13 -5.35 19.62 -5.50
C GLY A 13 -4.17 19.43 -4.55
N GLY A 14 -4.16 18.36 -3.77
CA GLY A 14 -3.07 18.04 -2.84
C GLY A 14 -1.76 17.75 -3.57
N ALA A 15 -0.65 18.12 -2.93
CA ALA A 15 0.68 17.95 -3.48
C ALA A 15 1.66 17.40 -2.45
N PHE A 16 2.66 16.66 -2.91
CA PHE A 16 3.64 16.02 -2.03
C PHE A 16 5.01 15.91 -2.69
N LYS A 17 5.99 15.64 -1.86
CA LYS A 17 7.30 15.07 -2.22
C LYS A 17 7.50 13.80 -1.42
N TRP A 18 8.43 12.95 -1.82
CA TRP A 18 8.85 11.84 -0.97
C TRP A 18 10.29 12.00 -0.52
N GLY A 19 10.57 11.54 0.68
CA GLY A 19 11.91 11.51 1.24
C GLY A 19 12.61 10.18 1.00
N THR A 20 13.92 10.20 0.96
CA THR A 20 14.76 9.01 1.04
C THR A 20 15.37 8.90 2.43
N PHE A 21 15.91 7.73 2.78
CA PHE A 21 16.68 7.56 4.03
C PHE A 21 17.96 8.42 4.08
N ALA A 22 18.40 8.98 2.95
CA ALA A 22 19.50 9.93 2.85
C ALA A 22 19.05 11.40 3.00
N GLU A 23 17.86 11.65 3.55
CA GLU A 23 17.26 12.97 3.77
C GLU A 23 17.10 13.79 2.48
N GLN A 24 17.01 13.14 1.33
CA GLN A 24 16.72 13.78 0.06
C GLN A 24 15.22 13.90 -0.14
N TRP A 25 14.77 15.06 -0.56
CA TRP A 25 13.36 15.30 -0.92
C TRP A 25 13.20 15.29 -2.43
N LEU A 26 12.59 14.24 -2.94
CA LEU A 26 12.37 14.03 -4.35
C LEU A 26 10.97 14.55 -4.74
N GLY A 27 10.92 15.36 -5.77
CA GLY A 27 9.69 15.98 -6.24
C GLY A 27 9.37 15.66 -7.70
N TYR A 28 8.61 16.56 -8.35
CA TYR A 28 8.09 16.30 -9.69
C TYR A 28 9.21 16.08 -10.73
N ALA A 29 10.25 16.89 -10.71
CA ALA A 29 11.34 16.80 -11.69
C ALA A 29 12.26 15.58 -11.51
N ASP A 30 12.20 14.95 -10.33
CA ASP A 30 13.04 13.78 -10.02
C ASP A 30 12.43 12.49 -10.58
N VAL A 31 11.17 12.51 -10.94
CA VAL A 31 10.48 11.36 -11.57
C VAL A 31 10.62 11.45 -13.08
N LYS A 32 11.29 10.47 -13.66
CA LYS A 32 11.54 10.39 -15.10
C LYS A 32 10.29 10.01 -15.89
N THR A 33 9.42 9.21 -15.30
CA THR A 33 8.21 8.69 -15.97
C THR A 33 7.05 8.63 -15.00
N TYR A 34 5.92 9.16 -15.42
CA TYR A 34 4.64 9.07 -14.73
C TYR A 34 3.67 8.17 -15.49
N ALA A 35 2.98 7.28 -14.76
CA ALA A 35 1.86 6.50 -15.27
C ALA A 35 0.65 6.72 -14.35
N ASP A 36 -0.35 7.44 -14.82
CA ASP A 36 -1.55 7.80 -14.06
C ASP A 36 -2.72 6.85 -14.39
N GLU A 37 -2.64 5.64 -13.87
CA GLU A 37 -3.67 4.61 -14.05
C GLU A 37 -4.95 4.91 -13.24
N ALA A 38 -4.86 5.82 -12.28
CA ALA A 38 -5.99 6.25 -11.47
C ALA A 38 -6.75 7.45 -12.05
N GLY A 39 -6.16 8.15 -13.03
CA GLY A 39 -6.70 9.41 -13.54
C GLY A 39 -6.69 10.53 -12.49
N ALA A 40 -5.66 10.55 -11.63
CA ALA A 40 -5.47 11.54 -10.57
C ALA A 40 -5.20 12.95 -11.12
N GLY A 41 -4.71 13.06 -12.36
CA GLY A 41 -4.35 14.34 -12.98
C GLY A 41 -3.06 14.90 -12.42
N ILE A 42 -1.96 14.17 -12.65
CA ILE A 42 -0.62 14.48 -12.11
C ILE A 42 -0.04 15.70 -12.82
N SER A 43 0.50 16.65 -12.06
CA SER A 43 1.16 17.86 -12.57
C SER A 43 2.23 18.36 -11.62
N ASP A 44 3.07 19.30 -12.11
CA ASP A 44 4.02 20.04 -11.28
C ASP A 44 3.32 21.16 -10.50
N ASP A 45 3.65 21.32 -9.23
CA ASP A 45 3.25 22.44 -8.40
C ASP A 45 4.46 22.98 -7.62
N GLY A 46 5.24 23.78 -8.30
CA GLY A 46 6.45 24.34 -7.71
C GLY A 46 7.48 23.29 -7.26
N GLY A 47 7.62 22.23 -8.05
CA GLY A 47 8.50 21.10 -7.77
C GLY A 47 7.87 20.00 -6.91
N ASN A 48 6.61 20.16 -6.46
CA ASN A 48 5.86 19.07 -5.81
C ASN A 48 5.09 18.26 -6.86
N ILE A 49 4.78 17.03 -6.54
CA ILE A 49 3.87 16.18 -7.33
C ILE A 49 2.45 16.49 -6.89
N LYS A 50 1.66 17.10 -7.76
CA LYS A 50 0.27 17.49 -7.48
C LYS A 50 -0.71 16.56 -8.15
N PHE A 51 -1.79 16.24 -7.42
CA PHE A 51 -2.94 15.51 -7.94
C PHE A 51 -4.14 16.46 -8.04
N ALA A 52 -4.73 16.54 -9.22
CA ALA A 52 -5.91 17.38 -9.44
C ALA A 52 -7.15 16.83 -8.72
N LYS A 53 -7.27 15.50 -8.66
CA LYS A 53 -8.39 14.81 -8.00
C LYS A 53 -7.93 14.18 -6.71
N GLY A 54 -8.71 14.38 -5.65
CA GLY A 54 -8.51 13.73 -4.38
C GLY A 54 -9.03 12.29 -4.36
N GLY A 55 -8.51 11.51 -3.44
CA GLY A 55 -8.91 10.12 -3.24
C GLY A 55 -7.84 9.28 -2.56
N TRP A 56 -8.15 8.00 -2.45
CA TRP A 56 -7.20 6.99 -2.01
C TRP A 56 -6.44 6.43 -3.21
N TYR A 57 -5.13 6.45 -3.11
CA TYR A 57 -4.22 5.99 -4.16
C TYR A 57 -3.23 4.97 -3.64
N THR A 58 -2.86 4.04 -4.52
CA THR A 58 -1.66 3.23 -4.35
C THR A 58 -0.58 3.85 -5.21
N LEU A 59 0.49 4.31 -4.57
CA LEU A 59 1.67 4.82 -5.24
C LEU A 59 2.68 3.68 -5.37
N CYS A 60 3.15 3.43 -6.58
CA CYS A 60 4.26 2.52 -6.86
C CYS A 60 5.45 3.32 -7.38
N PHE A 61 6.46 3.49 -6.56
CA PHE A 61 7.74 4.03 -6.96
C PHE A 61 8.66 2.90 -7.41
N LYS A 62 9.07 2.96 -8.67
CA LYS A 62 10.10 2.06 -9.19
C LYS A 62 11.41 2.83 -9.30
N ALA A 63 12.43 2.31 -8.63
CA ALA A 63 13.79 2.78 -8.75
C ALA A 63 14.58 1.84 -9.66
N LYS A 64 15.27 2.40 -10.65
CA LYS A 64 16.15 1.66 -11.56
C LYS A 64 17.52 2.32 -11.58
N ILE A 65 18.56 1.56 -11.27
CA ILE A 65 19.94 2.02 -11.37
C ILE A 65 20.32 2.22 -12.84
N ASN A 66 20.83 3.39 -13.16
CA ASN A 66 21.28 3.78 -14.49
C ASN A 66 22.65 4.47 -14.39
N GLY A 67 23.72 3.69 -14.46
CA GLY A 67 25.06 4.16 -14.18
C GLY A 67 25.22 4.61 -12.72
N GLU A 68 25.59 5.88 -12.51
CA GLU A 68 25.69 6.50 -11.18
C GLU A 68 24.38 7.17 -10.72
N ALA A 69 23.34 7.19 -11.58
CA ALA A 69 22.05 7.78 -11.30
C ALA A 69 20.98 6.73 -10.99
N ILE A 70 19.88 7.18 -10.41
CA ILE A 70 18.66 6.37 -10.20
C ILE A 70 17.54 7.01 -11.02
N ASP A 71 16.97 6.24 -11.94
CA ASP A 71 15.78 6.62 -12.67
C ASP A 71 14.53 6.21 -11.87
N TYR A 72 13.70 7.18 -11.50
CA TYR A 72 12.44 6.93 -10.81
C TYR A 72 11.26 6.93 -11.78
N THR A 73 10.37 5.95 -11.59
CA THR A 73 9.06 5.92 -12.23
C THR A 73 8.01 5.94 -11.14
N LEU A 74 7.00 6.79 -11.26
CA LEU A 74 5.82 6.77 -10.39
C LEU A 74 4.62 6.27 -11.18
N THR A 75 4.06 5.14 -10.75
CA THR A 75 2.75 4.68 -11.21
C THR A 75 1.73 4.90 -10.12
N VAL A 76 0.61 5.51 -10.47
CA VAL A 76 -0.50 5.81 -9.55
C VAL A 76 -1.69 4.94 -9.91
N TYR A 77 -2.10 4.07 -8.98
CA TYR A 77 -3.28 3.23 -9.11
C TYR A 77 -4.39 3.73 -8.17
N PRO A 78 -5.68 3.51 -8.50
CA PRO A 78 -6.72 3.63 -7.49
C PRO A 78 -6.44 2.62 -6.38
N ALA A 79 -6.57 3.04 -5.11
CA ALA A 79 -6.34 2.12 -4.00
C ALA A 79 -7.45 1.07 -3.95
N ALA A 80 -7.07 -0.20 -3.98
CA ALA A 80 -7.97 -1.34 -3.88
C ALA A 80 -7.28 -2.42 -3.03
N LEU A 81 -7.76 -2.59 -1.81
CA LEU A 81 -7.19 -3.51 -0.83
C LEU A 81 -8.06 -4.74 -0.70
N TYR A 82 -7.43 -5.88 -0.52
CA TYR A 82 -8.10 -7.19 -0.44
C TYR A 82 -7.51 -8.04 0.68
N ILE A 83 -8.34 -8.91 1.23
CA ILE A 83 -7.91 -10.05 2.03
C ILE A 83 -8.00 -11.33 1.19
N ILE A 84 -7.13 -12.31 1.49
CA ILE A 84 -7.07 -13.59 0.79
C ILE A 84 -6.53 -14.65 1.77
N GLY A 85 -6.77 -15.91 1.50
CA GLY A 85 -6.26 -17.04 2.29
C GLY A 85 -7.35 -17.91 2.89
N ASN A 86 -6.96 -18.91 3.66
CA ASN A 86 -7.91 -19.88 4.22
C ASN A 86 -8.94 -19.22 5.14
N ALA A 87 -8.54 -18.16 5.86
CA ALA A 87 -9.45 -17.42 6.73
C ALA A 87 -10.57 -16.66 5.98
N THR A 88 -10.45 -16.53 4.65
CA THR A 88 -11.46 -15.90 3.80
C THR A 88 -12.27 -16.90 2.96
N GLY A 89 -11.99 -18.18 3.14
CA GLY A 89 -12.62 -19.26 2.38
C GLY A 89 -11.89 -19.65 1.10
N GLY A 90 -10.77 -19.00 0.75
CA GLY A 90 -10.00 -19.36 -0.44
C GLY A 90 -8.92 -18.37 -0.84
N TRP A 91 -8.33 -18.63 -1.99
CA TRP A 91 -7.19 -17.91 -2.55
C TRP A 91 -7.58 -17.18 -3.86
N ASP A 92 -8.83 -16.77 -4.01
CA ASP A 92 -9.31 -16.09 -5.20
C ASP A 92 -8.86 -14.62 -5.20
N GLU A 93 -7.91 -14.30 -6.08
CA GLU A 93 -7.35 -12.96 -6.21
C GLU A 93 -8.40 -11.95 -6.68
N ALA A 94 -8.41 -10.78 -6.04
CA ALA A 94 -9.27 -9.65 -6.38
C ALA A 94 -10.78 -9.96 -6.39
N SER A 95 -11.21 -10.92 -5.60
CA SER A 95 -12.64 -11.19 -5.41
C SER A 95 -13.34 -9.96 -4.80
N PRO A 96 -14.38 -9.40 -5.44
CA PRO A 96 -15.08 -8.23 -4.90
C PRO A 96 -15.65 -8.44 -3.49
N ALA A 97 -16.00 -9.69 -3.15
CA ALA A 97 -16.49 -10.04 -1.82
C ALA A 97 -15.43 -9.93 -0.71
N LEU A 98 -14.14 -9.88 -1.09
CA LEU A 98 -12.99 -9.83 -0.18
C LEU A 98 -12.29 -8.45 -0.20
N GLN A 99 -12.87 -7.48 -0.89
CA GLN A 99 -12.34 -6.12 -0.93
C GLN A 99 -12.64 -5.37 0.38
N LEU A 100 -11.64 -4.66 0.90
CA LEU A 100 -11.81 -3.76 2.03
C LEU A 100 -12.62 -2.53 1.63
N THR A 101 -13.45 -2.07 2.55
CA THR A 101 -14.16 -0.80 2.40
C THR A 101 -13.19 0.35 2.71
N ALA A 102 -13.04 1.26 1.76
CA ALA A 102 -12.24 2.47 1.94
C ALA A 102 -12.96 3.46 2.86
N PRO A 103 -12.24 4.16 3.75
CA PRO A 103 -12.81 5.29 4.48
C PRO A 103 -13.02 6.50 3.56
N ALA A 104 -13.89 7.41 3.98
CA ALA A 104 -14.24 8.58 3.19
C ALA A 104 -13.07 9.57 2.98
N ASP A 105 -12.14 9.60 3.91
CA ASP A 105 -10.97 10.49 3.89
C ASP A 105 -9.75 9.85 4.57
N GLY A 106 -8.63 10.59 4.57
CA GLY A 106 -7.33 10.12 5.09
C GLY A 106 -7.28 9.90 6.60
N SER A 107 -8.29 10.32 7.37
CA SER A 107 -8.34 10.10 8.82
C SER A 107 -8.94 8.74 9.19
N GLY A 108 -9.62 8.10 8.25
CA GLY A 108 -10.41 6.89 8.48
C GLY A 108 -9.60 5.59 8.45
N ILE A 109 -10.32 4.52 8.64
CA ILE A 109 -9.79 3.15 8.74
C ILE A 109 -10.42 2.30 7.62
N TRP A 110 -9.59 1.57 6.89
CA TRP A 110 -10.03 0.54 5.95
C TRP A 110 -10.52 -0.68 6.72
N VAL A 111 -11.65 -1.24 6.31
CA VAL A 111 -12.27 -2.35 7.02
C VAL A 111 -12.54 -3.50 6.05
N SER A 112 -12.06 -4.70 6.38
CA SER A 112 -12.33 -5.89 5.58
C SER A 112 -13.76 -6.41 5.78
N PRO A 113 -14.25 -7.25 4.87
CA PRO A 113 -15.31 -8.20 5.20
C PRO A 113 -14.94 -9.07 6.40
N ALA A 114 -15.95 -9.70 7.01
CA ALA A 114 -15.69 -10.63 8.11
C ALA A 114 -14.98 -11.90 7.61
N PHE A 115 -14.01 -12.37 8.38
CA PHE A 115 -13.39 -13.65 8.13
C PHE A 115 -14.35 -14.82 8.39
N VAL A 116 -14.20 -15.88 7.61
CA VAL A 116 -14.86 -17.15 7.90
C VAL A 116 -14.15 -17.94 9.00
N GLY A 117 -12.89 -17.57 9.26
CA GLY A 117 -12.04 -18.15 10.31
C GLY A 117 -11.28 -19.39 9.86
N GLY A 118 -10.49 -19.91 10.79
CA GLY A 118 -9.88 -21.24 10.61
C GLY A 118 -8.67 -21.28 9.71
N GLY A 119 -7.84 -20.24 9.68
CA GLY A 119 -6.61 -20.34 8.93
C GLY A 119 -5.90 -19.03 8.66
N GLU A 120 -4.99 -19.09 7.73
CA GLU A 120 -4.10 -18.02 7.33
C GLU A 120 -4.87 -16.88 6.65
N MET A 121 -4.56 -15.66 7.04
CA MET A 121 -4.97 -14.43 6.40
C MET A 121 -3.76 -13.77 5.72
N ARG A 122 -3.97 -13.32 4.50
CA ARG A 122 -3.07 -12.38 3.81
C ARG A 122 -3.85 -11.12 3.43
N ALA A 123 -3.15 -9.99 3.37
CA ALA A 123 -3.70 -8.75 2.89
C ALA A 123 -2.79 -8.14 1.84
N TYR A 124 -3.35 -7.52 0.83
CA TYR A 124 -2.57 -6.97 -0.28
C TYR A 124 -3.30 -5.82 -0.98
N VAL A 125 -2.55 -5.12 -1.80
CA VAL A 125 -3.07 -4.05 -2.65
C VAL A 125 -3.09 -4.52 -4.10
N LYS A 126 -4.20 -4.37 -4.80
CA LYS A 126 -4.25 -4.61 -6.24
C LYS A 126 -3.60 -3.44 -6.97
N ALA A 127 -2.47 -3.69 -7.62
CA ALA A 127 -1.71 -2.69 -8.37
C ALA A 127 -1.41 -3.23 -9.79
N GLY A 128 -2.20 -2.82 -10.76
CA GLY A 128 -2.03 -3.23 -12.16
C GLY A 128 -1.94 -4.74 -12.34
N THR A 129 -0.84 -5.19 -12.96
CA THR A 129 -0.56 -6.61 -13.23
C THR A 129 0.32 -7.28 -12.18
N PHE A 130 0.65 -6.58 -11.09
CA PHE A 130 1.39 -7.22 -10.01
C PHE A 130 0.56 -8.33 -9.37
N GLU A 131 1.20 -9.48 -9.16
CA GLU A 131 0.63 -10.58 -8.39
C GLU A 131 0.47 -10.17 -6.93
N TRP A 132 -0.57 -10.62 -6.27
CA TRP A 132 -0.94 -10.22 -4.90
C TRP A 132 0.22 -10.34 -3.89
N TRP A 133 1.03 -11.37 -3.98
CA TRP A 133 2.16 -11.61 -3.08
C TRP A 133 3.33 -10.64 -3.26
N ARG A 134 3.32 -9.84 -4.33
CA ARG A 134 4.28 -8.74 -4.53
C ARG A 134 3.86 -7.42 -3.91
N THR A 135 2.61 -7.31 -3.58
CA THR A 135 1.99 -6.12 -2.99
C THR A 135 1.35 -6.42 -1.63
N GLU A 136 1.77 -7.54 -1.06
CA GLU A 136 1.31 -8.03 0.23
C GLU A 136 1.88 -7.19 1.36
N PHE A 137 1.06 -6.98 2.37
CA PHE A 137 1.46 -6.45 3.65
C PHE A 137 0.99 -7.37 4.79
N THR A 138 1.68 -7.29 5.90
CA THR A 138 1.35 -8.04 7.12
C THR A 138 1.28 -7.12 8.32
N LEU A 139 0.75 -7.63 9.42
CA LEU A 139 0.71 -6.92 10.70
C LEU A 139 1.71 -7.51 11.67
N PHE A 140 2.45 -6.65 12.36
CA PHE A 140 3.29 -7.04 13.45
C PHE A 140 3.25 -5.97 14.55
N GLU A 141 2.92 -6.37 15.76
CA GLU A 141 2.80 -5.47 16.92
C GLU A 141 1.94 -4.23 16.65
N GLY A 142 0.85 -4.42 15.89
CA GLY A 142 -0.09 -3.35 15.55
C GLY A 142 0.36 -2.43 14.41
N ASN A 143 1.48 -2.71 13.76
CA ASN A 143 1.97 -1.96 12.61
C ASN A 143 1.81 -2.74 11.31
N VAL A 144 1.69 -2.00 10.20
CA VAL A 144 1.70 -2.55 8.85
C VAL A 144 3.13 -2.64 8.33
N PHE A 145 3.47 -3.79 7.77
CA PHE A 145 4.75 -4.02 7.09
C PHE A 145 4.52 -4.53 5.69
N TRP A 146 5.05 -3.83 4.72
CA TRP A 146 5.08 -4.26 3.33
C TRP A 146 6.09 -5.39 3.18
N ARG A 147 5.62 -6.55 2.77
CA ARG A 147 6.40 -7.79 2.81
C ARG A 147 7.67 -7.75 1.97
N ASN A 148 7.67 -7.01 0.87
CA ASN A 148 8.83 -6.88 -0.01
C ASN A 148 9.97 -6.04 0.55
N LEU A 149 9.69 -5.16 1.51
CA LEU A 149 10.59 -4.06 1.80
C LEU A 149 11.01 -3.98 3.26
N ASN A 150 10.10 -4.31 4.16
CA ASN A 150 10.23 -3.97 5.56
C ASN A 150 10.19 -5.18 6.49
N ILE A 151 10.06 -6.38 5.95
CA ILE A 151 10.04 -7.57 6.79
C ILE A 151 11.47 -7.94 7.16
N PRO A 152 11.81 -7.95 8.46
CA PRO A 152 13.11 -8.39 8.92
C PRO A 152 13.44 -9.80 8.42
N ASP A 153 14.71 -10.09 8.17
CA ASP A 153 15.17 -11.42 7.72
C ASP A 153 14.71 -12.55 8.65
N SER A 154 14.52 -12.25 9.95
CA SER A 154 13.97 -13.20 10.92
C SER A 154 12.53 -13.65 10.64
N TRP A 155 11.82 -12.94 9.78
CA TRP A 155 10.46 -13.27 9.34
C TRP A 155 10.44 -13.77 7.90
N ALA A 156 11.61 -14.05 7.36
CA ALA A 156 11.76 -14.37 5.96
C ALA A 156 10.66 -15.31 5.46
N ASN A 157 10.15 -14.97 4.40
CA ASN A 157 9.25 -15.50 3.37
C ASN A 157 8.35 -16.69 3.72
N ASP A 158 8.90 -17.72 4.30
CA ASP A 158 8.23 -18.95 4.74
C ASP A 158 7.60 -18.83 6.13
N LYS A 159 7.94 -17.77 6.86
CA LYS A 159 7.45 -17.50 8.21
C LYS A 159 6.30 -16.49 8.26
N GLY A 160 5.83 -16.04 7.13
CA GLY A 160 4.69 -15.15 7.07
C GLY A 160 3.45 -15.72 7.77
N SER A 161 3.29 -17.04 7.79
CA SER A 161 2.23 -17.72 8.55
C SER A 161 2.43 -17.64 10.06
N ASP A 162 3.66 -17.63 10.55
CA ASP A 162 3.97 -17.59 11.98
C ASP A 162 3.73 -16.21 12.59
N TYR A 163 3.76 -15.17 11.75
CA TYR A 163 3.52 -13.79 12.14
C TYR A 163 2.21 -13.22 11.59
N SER A 164 1.54 -13.96 10.70
CA SER A 164 0.22 -13.58 10.27
C SER A 164 -0.79 -13.87 11.37
N VAL A 165 -1.65 -12.92 11.59
CA VAL A 165 -2.79 -13.10 12.48
C VAL A 165 -3.67 -14.21 11.91
N VAL A 166 -4.04 -15.17 12.75
CA VAL A 166 -5.05 -16.20 12.42
C VAL A 166 -6.40 -15.72 12.96
N PRO A 167 -7.25 -15.12 12.13
CA PRO A 167 -8.49 -14.56 12.60
C PRO A 167 -9.50 -15.64 12.93
N ALA A 168 -10.33 -15.38 13.96
CA ALA A 168 -11.52 -16.16 14.22
C ALA A 168 -12.65 -15.75 13.26
N ALA A 169 -13.63 -16.64 13.11
CA ALA A 169 -14.83 -16.34 12.34
C ALA A 169 -15.55 -15.11 12.89
N GLY A 170 -15.96 -14.20 12.01
CA GLY A 170 -16.65 -12.96 12.34
C GLY A 170 -15.72 -11.77 12.64
N GLN A 171 -14.45 -11.99 12.93
CA GLN A 171 -13.48 -10.90 13.06
C GLN A 171 -13.23 -10.20 11.70
N LYS A 172 -12.71 -9.00 11.74
CA LYS A 172 -12.34 -8.20 10.57
C LYS A 172 -10.95 -7.62 10.73
N LEU A 173 -10.30 -7.34 9.61
CA LEU A 173 -9.08 -6.56 9.55
C LEU A 173 -9.44 -5.07 9.48
N TYR A 174 -8.82 -4.29 10.34
CA TYR A 174 -8.86 -2.83 10.37
C TYR A 174 -7.47 -2.31 10.10
N VAL A 175 -7.32 -1.48 9.06
CA VAL A 175 -6.01 -0.93 8.66
C VAL A 175 -6.12 0.57 8.48
N LYS A 176 -5.18 1.29 9.06
CA LYS A 176 -5.02 2.73 8.89
C LYS A 176 -3.72 3.01 8.15
N PHE A 177 -3.83 3.66 7.01
CA PHE A 177 -2.69 4.17 6.26
C PHE A 177 -2.46 5.64 6.57
N GLY A 178 -1.21 6.08 6.47
CA GLY A 178 -0.82 7.44 6.74
C GLY A 178 -1.33 8.45 5.70
N THR A 179 -1.38 9.71 6.11
CA THR A 179 -1.56 10.83 5.19
C THR A 179 -0.18 11.40 4.86
N PRO A 180 0.11 11.76 3.59
CA PRO A 180 1.39 12.37 3.24
C PRO A 180 1.72 13.58 4.13
N GLY A 181 2.95 13.65 4.61
CA GLY A 181 3.43 14.75 5.46
C GLY A 181 3.08 14.64 6.95
N VAL A 182 2.45 13.57 7.37
CA VAL A 182 2.23 13.26 8.79
C VAL A 182 3.05 12.03 9.14
N ASP A 183 3.78 12.06 10.25
CA ASP A 183 4.44 10.88 10.83
C ASP A 183 3.37 9.89 11.34
N ALA A 184 2.71 9.27 10.40
CA ALA A 184 1.71 8.27 10.69
C ALA A 184 2.32 6.91 10.44
N ASN A 185 2.58 6.16 11.49
CA ASN A 185 2.79 4.75 11.37
C ASN A 185 1.53 4.13 10.78
N GLU A 186 1.70 3.37 9.72
CA GLU A 186 0.63 2.54 9.20
C GLU A 186 0.33 1.47 10.24
N THR A 187 -0.90 1.41 10.70
CA THR A 187 -1.31 0.51 11.78
C THR A 187 -2.42 -0.43 11.36
N GLY A 188 -2.53 -1.57 12.03
CA GLY A 188 -3.60 -2.51 11.78
C GLY A 188 -3.88 -3.44 12.95
N GLU A 189 -5.10 -3.94 13.00
CA GLU A 189 -5.55 -4.89 13.99
C GLU A 189 -6.62 -5.83 13.41
N VAL A 190 -6.74 -6.99 14.00
CA VAL A 190 -7.86 -7.93 13.74
C VAL A 190 -8.69 -8.06 15.00
N LYS A 191 -9.97 -7.74 14.91
CA LYS A 191 -10.91 -7.82 16.04
C LYS A 191 -12.33 -8.13 15.60
#